data_185217edf688b1d1abed4c3981313837
#
_entry.id   185217edf688b1d1abed4c3981313837
#
_cell.length_a   1.000
_cell.length_b   1.000
_cell.length_c   1.000
_cell.angle_alpha   90.00
_cell.angle_beta   90.00
_cell.angle_gamma   90.00
#
_symmetry.space_group_name_H-M   'P 1'
#
loop_
_entity.id
_entity.type
_entity.pdbx_description
1 polymer ?
#
loop_
_entity_poly.entity_id
_entity_poly.type
_entity_poly.pdbx_seq_one_letter_code
_entity_poly.pdbx_strand_id
1 'polypeptide(L)'
;MSKDNEYTLLNKDNNFNNYFVDIVGITNRDDKDELFDIMFVRKDMRPAIFNDGEFLKMQTNTELVAACSLTMRKDTLKSLHLIISQMVESLEDEESK
;
A
#
# COMPACT_ATOMS: atom_id res chain seq x y z
N MET A 1 -13.96 8.96 35.57
CA MET A 1 -13.65 8.92 35.04
C MET A 1 -13.13 8.85 34.37
N SER A 2 -12.96 8.78 33.93
CA SER A 2 -12.48 8.51 33.36
C SER A 2 -11.78 8.64 32.41
N LYS A 3 -10.89 8.77 32.18
CA LYS A 3 -10.10 8.75 31.33
C LYS A 3 -10.25 7.88 30.32
N ASP A 4 -10.92 7.14 30.31
CA ASP A 4 -11.33 6.31 29.36
C ASP A 4 -11.79 6.93 28.17
N ASN A 5 -12.04 8.18 28.19
CA ASN A 5 -12.51 8.90 27.10
C ASN A 5 -11.46 9.42 26.24
N GLU A 6 -10.28 8.85 26.29
CA GLU A 6 -9.20 9.42 25.62
C GLU A 6 -9.02 8.93 24.22
N TYR A 7 -9.97 8.35 23.60
CA TYR A 7 -9.87 8.01 22.19
C TYR A 7 -10.66 9.01 21.37
N THR A 8 -10.21 9.21 20.15
CA THR A 8 -10.84 10.11 19.21
C THR A 8 -11.49 9.29 18.12
N LEU A 9 -12.72 9.62 17.79
CA LEU A 9 -13.42 8.95 16.71
C LEU A 9 -12.95 9.52 15.39
N LEU A 10 -12.74 8.63 14.41
CA LEU A 10 -12.35 9.06 13.10
C LEU A 10 -13.52 8.95 12.15
N ASN A 11 -13.72 9.97 11.37
CA ASN A 11 -14.72 9.97 10.33
C ASN A 11 -14.05 9.57 9.03
N LYS A 12 -14.76 8.84 8.20
CA LYS A 12 -14.22 8.41 6.91
C LYS A 12 -14.54 9.47 5.87
N ASP A 13 -13.54 9.78 5.05
CA ASP A 13 -13.76 10.62 3.90
C ASP A 13 -14.61 9.85 2.89
N ASN A 14 -15.30 10.57 2.00
CA ASN A 14 -16.12 9.95 0.97
C ASN A 14 -15.32 9.04 0.06
N ASN A 15 -14.05 9.34 -0.09
CA ASN A 15 -13.18 8.56 -0.97
C ASN A 15 -12.35 7.53 -0.22
N PHE A 16 -12.68 7.28 1.03
CA PHE A 16 -11.94 6.31 1.83
C PHE A 16 -12.20 4.91 1.29
N ASN A 17 -11.12 4.19 1.02
CA ASN A 17 -11.19 2.80 0.56
C ASN A 17 -10.07 2.01 1.17
N ASN A 18 -10.32 0.73 1.30
CA ASN A 18 -9.30 -0.20 1.77
C ASN A 18 -8.84 -1.02 0.57
N TYR A 19 -7.55 -1.02 0.31
CA TYR A 19 -7.00 -1.72 -0.83
C TYR A 19 -6.02 -2.79 -0.37
N PHE A 20 -6.04 -3.91 -1.05
CA PHE A 20 -5.01 -4.91 -0.91
C PHE A 20 -3.90 -4.55 -1.90
N VAL A 21 -2.66 -4.46 -1.43
CA VAL A 21 -1.55 -4.07 -2.29
C VAL A 21 -0.38 -5.00 -2.09
N ASP A 22 0.40 -5.17 -3.15
CA ASP A 22 1.53 -6.08 -3.17
C ASP A 22 2.86 -5.35 -3.23
N ILE A 23 2.85 -4.16 -3.80
CA ILE A 23 4.09 -3.45 -4.11
C ILE A 23 3.95 -2.02 -3.64
N VAL A 24 5.03 -1.47 -3.11
CA VAL A 24 5.04 -0.07 -2.72
C VAL A 24 6.30 0.58 -3.27
N GLY A 25 6.15 1.81 -3.75
CA GLY A 25 7.29 2.60 -4.23
C GLY A 25 7.23 4.00 -3.68
N ILE A 26 8.36 4.63 -3.56
CA ILE A 26 8.45 5.98 -3.02
C ILE A 26 9.29 6.83 -3.94
N THR A 27 8.85 8.06 -4.21
CA THR A 27 9.65 9.01 -4.95
C THR A 27 9.58 10.37 -4.29
N ASN A 28 10.60 11.18 -4.53
CA ASN A 28 10.57 12.59 -4.15
C ASN A 28 9.70 13.32 -5.14
N ARG A 29 8.81 14.14 -4.64
CA ARG A 29 7.98 14.95 -5.52
C ARG A 29 8.68 16.20 -5.97
N ASP A 30 9.56 16.73 -5.14
CA ASP A 30 10.25 17.98 -5.48
C ASP A 30 11.74 17.84 -5.22
N ASP A 31 12.49 18.83 -5.67
CA ASP A 31 13.95 18.82 -5.56
C ASP A 31 14.44 19.13 -4.16
N LYS A 32 13.57 19.57 -3.29
CA LYS A 32 13.95 19.98 -1.94
C LYS A 32 13.82 18.88 -0.91
N ASP A 33 13.36 17.70 -1.34
CA ASP A 33 13.16 16.56 -0.43
C ASP A 33 12.18 16.89 0.69
N GLU A 34 11.17 17.68 0.37
CA GLU A 34 10.17 18.04 1.37
C GLU A 34 8.86 17.28 1.21
N LEU A 35 8.57 16.85 -0.01
CA LEU A 35 7.34 16.11 -0.30
C LEU A 35 7.69 14.80 -0.97
N PHE A 36 7.01 13.76 -0.52
CA PHE A 36 7.23 12.40 -1.02
C PHE A 36 5.91 11.78 -1.41
N ASP A 37 5.94 11.05 -2.51
CA ASP A 37 4.79 10.28 -2.96
C ASP A 37 5.04 8.81 -2.71
N ILE A 38 4.08 8.15 -2.08
CA ILE A 38 4.14 6.71 -1.88
C ILE A 38 3.06 6.10 -2.75
N MET A 39 3.46 5.26 -3.67
CA MET A 39 2.53 4.62 -4.60
C MET A 39 2.31 3.19 -4.17
N PHE A 40 1.05 2.80 -4.09
CA PHE A 40 0.67 1.44 -3.73
C PHE A 40 0.10 0.75 -4.96
N VAL A 41 0.65 -0.42 -5.25
CA VAL A 41 0.38 -1.13 -6.49
C VAL A 41 -0.07 -2.55 -6.16
N ARG A 42 -1.06 -3.03 -6.88
CA ARG A 42 -1.49 -4.40 -6.72
C ARG A 42 -1.23 -5.16 -8.02
N LYS A 43 -1.09 -6.45 -7.90
CA LYS A 43 -0.98 -7.34 -9.04
C LYS A 43 -2.34 -7.95 -9.30
N ASP A 44 -2.85 -7.73 -10.50
CA ASP A 44 -4.09 -8.36 -10.91
C ASP A 44 -3.74 -9.46 -11.89
N MET A 45 -4.33 -10.60 -11.69
CA MET A 45 -4.15 -11.71 -12.62
C MET A 45 -5.41 -11.79 -13.47
N ARG A 46 -5.25 -11.62 -14.77
CA ARG A 46 -6.36 -11.62 -15.68
C ARG A 46 -6.28 -12.82 -16.60
N PRO A 47 -7.31 -13.64 -16.61
CA PRO A 47 -7.36 -14.71 -17.59
C PRO A 47 -7.58 -14.11 -18.98
N ALA A 48 -6.86 -14.65 -19.93
CA ALA A 48 -6.98 -14.25 -21.30
C ALA A 48 -7.17 -15.48 -22.16
N ILE A 49 -7.94 -15.34 -23.20
CA ILE A 49 -8.19 -16.43 -24.13
C ILE A 49 -7.65 -16.02 -25.48
N PHE A 50 -6.89 -16.89 -26.12
CA PHE A 50 -6.46 -16.61 -27.47
C PHE A 50 -6.64 -17.87 -28.32
N ASN A 51 -6.81 -17.64 -29.61
CA ASN A 51 -7.05 -18.70 -30.58
C ASN A 51 -5.75 -19.05 -31.25
N ASP A 52 -5.40 -20.33 -31.16
CA ASP A 52 -4.14 -20.83 -31.65
C ASP A 52 -4.39 -21.65 -32.91
N GLY A 53 -5.36 -21.26 -33.73
CA GLY A 53 -5.72 -21.99 -34.93
C GLY A 53 -6.80 -22.99 -34.65
N GLU A 54 -6.50 -24.11 -34.00
CA GLU A 54 -7.49 -25.14 -33.79
C GLU A 54 -8.05 -25.12 -32.38
N PHE A 55 -7.32 -24.54 -31.45
CA PHE A 55 -7.71 -24.63 -30.06
C PHE A 55 -7.76 -23.23 -29.43
N LEU A 56 -8.66 -23.09 -28.48
CA LEU A 56 -8.67 -21.94 -27.63
C LEU A 56 -7.79 -22.24 -26.42
N LYS A 57 -6.87 -21.38 -26.16
CA LYS A 57 -5.99 -21.51 -25.01
C LYS A 57 -6.27 -20.43 -24.01
N MET A 58 -6.21 -20.79 -22.74
CA MET A 58 -6.34 -19.83 -21.65
C MET A 58 -4.97 -19.59 -21.05
N GLN A 59 -4.72 -18.36 -20.76
CA GLN A 59 -3.45 -17.95 -20.18
C GLN A 59 -3.74 -16.86 -19.16
N THR A 60 -2.93 -16.81 -18.15
CA THR A 60 -3.10 -15.78 -17.12
C THR A 60 -2.03 -14.74 -17.30
N ASN A 61 -2.47 -13.50 -17.45
CA ASN A 61 -1.56 -12.36 -17.58
C ASN A 61 -1.56 -11.60 -16.28
N THR A 62 -0.39 -11.14 -15.87
CA THR A 62 -0.25 -10.32 -14.68
C THR A 62 -0.25 -8.86 -15.11
N GLU A 63 -1.05 -8.06 -14.45
CA GLU A 63 -1.14 -6.64 -14.71
C GLU A 63 -0.86 -5.90 -13.42
N LEU A 64 -0.04 -4.85 -13.50
CA LEU A 64 0.22 -4.01 -12.34
C LEU A 64 -0.71 -2.83 -12.39
N VAL A 65 -1.43 -2.62 -11.31
CA VAL A 65 -2.41 -1.54 -11.23
C VAL A 65 -2.09 -0.67 -10.04
N ALA A 66 -1.93 0.62 -10.29
CA ALA A 66 -1.73 1.58 -9.21
C ALA A 66 -3.06 1.75 -8.47
N ALA A 67 -3.12 1.29 -7.24
CA ALA A 67 -4.35 1.34 -6.45
C ALA A 67 -4.57 2.72 -5.86
N CYS A 68 -3.52 3.31 -5.30
CA CYS A 68 -3.62 4.65 -4.72
C CYS A 68 -2.23 5.18 -4.48
N SER A 69 -2.16 6.47 -4.18
CA SER A 69 -0.90 7.06 -3.77
C SER A 69 -1.18 8.05 -2.65
N LEU A 70 -0.17 8.26 -1.84
CA LEU A 70 -0.23 9.22 -0.75
C LEU A 70 0.93 10.17 -0.87
N THR A 71 0.66 11.44 -0.62
CA THR A 71 1.71 12.45 -0.61
C THR A 71 1.88 12.92 0.81
N MET A 72 3.10 13.00 1.28
CA MET A 72 3.35 13.43 2.63
C MET A 72 4.64 14.21 2.75
N ARG A 73 4.73 14.98 3.81
CA ARG A 73 5.93 15.74 4.09
C ARG A 73 6.98 14.84 4.72
N LYS A 74 8.21 15.32 4.72
CA LYS A 74 9.32 14.58 5.27
C LYS A 74 9.08 14.14 6.72
N ASP A 75 8.51 15.00 7.53
CA ASP A 75 8.27 14.66 8.93
C ASP A 75 7.27 13.52 9.07
N THR A 76 6.23 13.55 8.25
CA THR A 76 5.24 12.48 8.25
C THR A 76 5.85 11.18 7.78
N LEU A 77 6.71 11.26 6.77
CA LEU A 77 7.40 10.07 6.28
C LEU A 77 8.27 9.46 7.35
N LYS A 78 8.97 10.30 8.12
CA LYS A 78 9.79 9.78 9.22
C LYS A 78 8.95 9.12 10.30
N SER A 79 7.79 9.70 10.60
CA SER A 79 6.88 9.08 11.56
C SER A 79 6.38 7.73 11.07
N LEU A 80 6.05 7.66 9.79
CA LEU A 80 5.61 6.41 9.19
C LEU A 80 6.71 5.36 9.27
N HIS A 81 7.94 5.76 8.97
CA HIS A 81 9.08 4.85 9.07
C HIS A 81 9.22 4.27 10.48
N LEU A 82 9.09 5.14 11.49
CA LEU A 82 9.22 4.69 12.86
C LEU A 82 8.14 3.67 13.23
N ILE A 83 6.91 3.95 12.84
CA ILE A 83 5.80 3.05 13.16
C ILE A 83 5.98 1.71 12.46
N ILE A 84 6.36 1.74 11.19
CA ILE A 84 6.57 0.51 10.43
C ILE A 84 7.73 -0.29 11.00
N SER A 85 8.80 0.40 11.40
CA SER A 85 9.95 -0.28 11.97
C SER A 85 9.59 -1.03 13.25
N GLN A 86 8.77 -0.40 14.08
CA GLN A 86 8.34 -1.03 15.32
C GLN A 86 7.48 -2.26 15.03
N MET A 87 6.62 -2.17 14.05
CA MET A 87 5.78 -3.30 13.69
C MET A 87 6.61 -4.46 13.14
N VAL A 88 7.57 -4.14 12.27
CA VAL A 88 8.42 -5.17 11.67
C VAL A 88 9.26 -5.85 12.72
N GLU A 89 9.81 -5.09 13.67
CA GLU A 89 10.59 -5.67 14.74
C GLU A 89 9.73 -6.64 15.56
N SER A 90 8.52 -6.26 15.85
CA SER A 90 7.60 -7.12 16.58
C SER A 90 7.34 -8.43 15.85
N LEU A 91 7.16 -8.34 14.53
CA LEU A 91 6.92 -9.53 13.72
C LEU A 91 8.14 -10.44 13.67
N GLU A 92 9.33 -9.86 13.59
CA GLU A 92 10.54 -10.63 13.56
C GLU A 92 10.80 -11.33 14.89
N ASP A 93 10.47 -10.68 15.99
CA ASP A 93 10.59 -11.32 17.28
C ASP A 93 9.69 -12.53 17.39
N GLU A 94 8.48 -12.44 16.85
CA GLU A 94 7.58 -13.58 16.89
C GLU A 94 8.09 -14.70 15.99
N GLU A 95 8.65 -14.36 14.86
CA GLU A 95 9.15 -15.37 13.93
C GLU A 95 10.35 -16.11 14.49
N SER A 96 11.13 -15.46 15.34
CA SER A 96 12.31 -16.11 15.87
C SER A 96 11.99 -17.00 17.07
N LYS A 97 10.76 -17.04 17.50
CA LYS A 97 10.35 -17.93 18.55
C LYS A 97 9.90 -19.24 17.96
#